data_3995e605c27bd9e53742d1826c6e7595
#
_entry.id   3995e605c27bd9e53742d1826c6e7595
#
_cell.length_a   1.000
_cell.length_b   1.000
_cell.length_c   1.000
_cell.angle_alpha   90.00
_cell.angle_beta   90.00
_cell.angle_gamma   90.00
#
_symmetry.space_group_name_H-M   'P 1'
#
loop_
_entity.id
_entity.type
_entity.pdbx_description
1 polymer ?
#
loop_
_entity_poly.entity_id
_entity_poly.type
_entity_poly.pdbx_seq_one_letter_code
_entity_poly.pdbx_strand_id
1 'polypeptide(L)'
;WIEWEDAGPVACEAGWDHYRHDSGVSRTWEMCDPPKSNVTSSTLARLLGPLADCDRKRVTVVFHVLPPDKTAFMAEQNRQRAANQVSQEKRASISAMSQINKANRQAIETNRGAAIVFFGMFVTATVRAGDDERMRLEQATHAVEGAAGSAKIDLRPCYGAQDTAFAASLPLGLNLRNYTPPSAFAALS
;
A
#
# COMPACT_ATOMS: atom_id res chain seq x y z
N TRP A 1 -2.66 23.48 -9.43
CA TRP A 1 -2.62 22.52 -8.31
C TRP A 1 -3.89 22.70 -7.52
N ILE A 2 -4.48 21.59 -7.06
CA ILE A 2 -5.63 21.60 -6.15
C ILE A 2 -5.03 21.51 -4.75
N GLU A 3 -5.31 22.49 -3.91
CA GLU A 3 -4.90 22.47 -2.52
C GLU A 3 -5.85 21.58 -1.70
N TRP A 4 -5.38 21.11 -0.54
CA TRP A 4 -6.22 20.30 0.34
C TRP A 4 -7.47 21.05 0.81
N GLU A 5 -7.33 22.35 1.05
CA GLU A 5 -8.43 23.24 1.46
C GLU A 5 -9.57 23.27 0.44
N ASP A 6 -9.26 23.10 -0.86
CA ASP A 6 -10.25 23.11 -1.94
C ASP A 6 -10.92 21.74 -2.17
N ALA A 7 -10.22 20.65 -1.83
CA ALA A 7 -10.63 19.28 -2.17
C ALA A 7 -10.92 18.41 -0.95
N GLY A 8 -10.49 18.84 0.22
CA GLY A 8 -10.72 18.13 1.48
C GLY A 8 -12.16 18.30 2.00
N PRO A 9 -12.57 17.51 2.99
CA PRO A 9 -13.87 17.65 3.63
C PRO A 9 -13.98 18.97 4.40
N VAL A 10 -15.17 19.58 4.40
CA VAL A 10 -15.44 20.84 5.11
C VAL A 10 -15.45 20.64 6.63
N ALA A 11 -15.96 19.49 7.09
CA ALA A 11 -15.96 19.12 8.50
C ALA A 11 -15.33 17.74 8.66
N CYS A 12 -14.38 17.62 9.58
CA CYS A 12 -13.69 16.36 9.81
C CYS A 12 -13.28 16.16 11.27
N GLU A 13 -13.19 14.91 11.65
CA GLU A 13 -12.69 14.45 12.95
C GLU A 13 -11.81 13.21 12.75
N ALA A 14 -10.57 13.28 13.17
CA ALA A 14 -9.65 12.15 13.11
C ALA A 14 -9.77 11.31 14.38
N GLY A 15 -10.31 10.10 14.24
CA GLY A 15 -10.31 9.07 15.27
C GLY A 15 -9.06 8.19 15.17
N TRP A 16 -8.86 7.33 16.18
CA TRP A 16 -7.75 6.36 16.18
C TRP A 16 -7.87 5.32 15.06
N ASP A 17 -9.09 4.82 14.81
CA ASP A 17 -9.41 3.72 13.89
C ASP A 17 -10.33 4.12 12.74
N HIS A 18 -10.76 5.37 12.70
CA HIS A 18 -11.65 5.90 11.67
C HIS A 18 -11.40 7.39 11.43
N TYR A 19 -11.91 7.87 10.32
CA TYR A 19 -11.93 9.28 9.95
C TYR A 19 -13.35 9.68 9.60
N ARG A 20 -13.94 10.55 10.42
CA ARG A 20 -15.24 11.17 10.14
C ARG A 20 -15.04 12.37 9.24
N HIS A 21 -15.80 12.48 8.19
CA HIS A 21 -15.72 13.57 7.24
C HIS A 21 -17.11 13.85 6.66
N ASP A 22 -17.55 15.08 6.74
CA ASP A 22 -18.88 15.52 6.29
C ASP A 22 -19.98 14.56 6.79
N SER A 23 -20.66 13.86 5.87
CA SER A 23 -21.71 12.88 6.18
C SER A 23 -21.25 11.44 6.16
N GLY A 24 -19.93 11.18 6.19
CA GLY A 24 -19.36 9.85 6.10
C GLY A 24 -18.38 9.50 7.23
N VAL A 25 -18.25 8.23 7.52
CA VAL A 25 -17.20 7.67 8.39
C VAL A 25 -16.42 6.66 7.59
N SER A 26 -15.12 6.82 7.54
CA SER A 26 -14.21 6.01 6.74
C SER A 26 -13.19 5.29 7.60
N ARG A 27 -12.81 4.10 7.17
CA ARG A 27 -11.61 3.40 7.65
C ARG A 27 -10.72 3.13 6.45
N THR A 28 -9.42 3.40 6.62
CA THR A 28 -8.41 3.19 5.58
C THR A 28 -7.40 2.16 6.04
N TRP A 29 -7.06 1.25 5.14
CA TRP A 29 -6.03 0.23 5.29
C TRP A 29 -4.89 0.49 4.31
N GLU A 30 -3.69 0.13 4.73
CA GLU A 30 -2.51 0.04 3.87
C GLU A 30 -2.16 -1.41 3.56
N MET A 31 -1.59 -1.67 2.42
CA MET A 31 -1.01 -2.97 2.08
C MET A 31 0.35 -3.11 2.76
N CYS A 32 0.49 -4.10 3.65
CA CYS A 32 1.75 -4.41 4.31
C CYS A 32 2.65 -5.27 3.43
N ASP A 33 2.09 -6.35 2.88
CA ASP A 33 2.80 -7.27 2.02
C ASP A 33 2.09 -7.41 0.67
N PRO A 34 2.83 -7.32 -0.44
CA PRO A 34 2.29 -7.63 -1.75
C PRO A 34 1.99 -9.13 -1.85
N PRO A 35 1.05 -9.55 -2.69
CA PRO A 35 0.72 -10.95 -2.86
C PRO A 35 1.95 -11.74 -3.31
N LYS A 36 2.25 -12.84 -2.60
CA LYS A 36 3.45 -13.67 -2.83
C LYS A 36 3.30 -14.68 -3.98
N SER A 37 2.11 -14.74 -4.59
CA SER A 37 1.78 -15.63 -5.71
C SER A 37 1.50 -14.84 -6.99
N ASN A 38 1.42 -15.54 -8.12
CA ASN A 38 0.99 -14.91 -9.35
C ASN A 38 -0.42 -14.34 -9.19
N VAL A 39 -0.55 -13.03 -9.41
CA VAL A 39 -1.81 -12.29 -9.32
C VAL A 39 -2.41 -12.22 -10.71
N THR A 40 -3.62 -12.71 -10.84
CA THR A 40 -4.43 -12.58 -12.04
C THR A 40 -5.54 -11.54 -11.80
N SER A 41 -6.17 -11.07 -12.86
CA SER A 41 -7.31 -10.15 -12.74
C SER A 41 -8.44 -10.73 -11.88
N SER A 42 -8.66 -12.05 -11.94
CA SER A 42 -9.65 -12.76 -11.12
C SER A 42 -9.30 -12.73 -9.62
N THR A 43 -8.02 -12.76 -9.27
CA THR A 43 -7.56 -12.72 -7.87
C THR A 43 -7.97 -11.39 -7.21
N LEU A 44 -7.85 -10.27 -7.92
CA LEU A 44 -8.19 -8.95 -7.42
C LEU A 44 -9.67 -8.59 -7.59
N ALA A 45 -10.42 -9.33 -8.40
CA ALA A 45 -11.79 -8.98 -8.78
C ALA A 45 -12.68 -8.71 -7.56
N ARG A 46 -12.57 -9.52 -6.50
CA ARG A 46 -13.36 -9.35 -5.28
C ARG A 46 -12.97 -8.10 -4.49
N LEU A 47 -11.68 -7.78 -4.42
CA LEU A 47 -11.21 -6.56 -3.75
C LEU A 47 -11.56 -5.31 -4.55
N LEU A 48 -11.48 -5.36 -5.87
CA LEU A 48 -11.79 -4.23 -6.76
C LEU A 48 -13.29 -4.06 -7.02
N GLY A 49 -14.06 -5.16 -6.95
CA GLY A 49 -15.50 -5.14 -7.13
C GLY A 49 -16.25 -4.43 -5.98
N PRO A 50 -17.54 -4.12 -6.15
CA PRO A 50 -18.34 -3.51 -5.09
C PRO A 50 -18.49 -4.45 -3.88
N LEU A 51 -18.59 -3.86 -2.69
CA LEU A 51 -18.94 -4.56 -1.44
C LEU A 51 -20.29 -4.03 -0.96
N ALA A 52 -21.19 -4.96 -0.60
CA ALA A 52 -22.55 -4.61 -0.17
C ALA A 52 -22.59 -3.88 1.18
N ASP A 53 -21.59 -4.12 2.03
CA ASP A 53 -21.56 -3.63 3.41
C ASP A 53 -20.95 -2.24 3.57
N CYS A 54 -20.64 -1.54 2.48
CA CYS A 54 -20.16 -0.15 2.53
C CYS A 54 -20.82 0.70 1.45
N ASP A 55 -21.09 1.97 1.78
CA ASP A 55 -21.71 2.91 0.82
C ASP A 55 -20.72 3.33 -0.27
N ARG A 56 -19.44 3.39 0.07
CA ARG A 56 -18.37 3.70 -0.89
C ARG A 56 -17.11 2.94 -0.52
N LYS A 57 -16.48 2.37 -1.53
CA LYS A 57 -15.15 1.81 -1.42
C LYS A 57 -14.22 2.44 -2.45
N ARG A 58 -12.99 2.68 -2.04
CA ARG A 58 -11.92 3.18 -2.89
C ARG A 58 -10.69 2.30 -2.72
N VAL A 59 -10.10 1.89 -3.84
CA VAL A 59 -8.81 1.21 -3.88
C VAL A 59 -7.85 2.10 -4.65
N THR A 60 -6.80 2.54 -3.99
CA THR A 60 -5.80 3.44 -4.56
C THR A 60 -4.46 2.75 -4.60
N VAL A 61 -3.84 2.69 -5.78
CA VAL A 61 -2.48 2.17 -5.95
C VAL A 61 -1.56 3.34 -6.26
N VAL A 62 -0.53 3.48 -5.43
CA VAL A 62 0.49 4.54 -5.57
C VAL A 62 1.75 3.91 -6.10
N PHE A 63 2.25 4.41 -7.24
CA PHE A 63 3.50 3.98 -7.83
C PHE A 63 4.58 5.02 -7.58
N HIS A 64 5.75 4.58 -7.16
CA HIS A 64 6.95 5.41 -7.03
C HIS A 64 8.05 4.83 -7.92
N VAL A 65 8.33 5.54 -9.00
CA VAL A 65 9.39 5.18 -9.95
C VAL A 65 10.71 5.79 -9.48
N LEU A 66 11.74 4.96 -9.31
CA LEU A 66 13.07 5.45 -8.97
C LEU A 66 13.74 6.09 -10.19
N PRO A 67 14.49 7.19 -9.98
CA PRO A 67 15.38 7.73 -11.01
C PRO A 67 16.40 6.69 -11.49
N PRO A 68 16.87 6.77 -12.74
CA PRO A 68 17.76 5.77 -13.34
C PRO A 68 19.06 5.52 -12.55
N ASP A 69 19.67 6.59 -12.02
CA ASP A 69 20.87 6.52 -11.18
C ASP A 69 20.65 5.73 -9.90
N LYS A 70 19.56 5.99 -9.20
CA LYS A 70 19.16 5.25 -8.00
C LYS A 70 18.72 3.83 -8.32
N THR A 71 18.08 3.61 -9.45
CA THR A 71 17.68 2.28 -9.93
C THR A 71 18.89 1.38 -10.12
N ALA A 72 19.94 1.86 -10.81
CA ALA A 72 21.17 1.10 -11.03
C ALA A 72 21.89 0.76 -9.70
N PHE A 73 22.01 1.75 -8.82
CA PHE A 73 22.63 1.56 -7.50
C PHE A 73 21.88 0.53 -6.65
N MET A 74 20.54 0.61 -6.58
CA MET A 74 19.74 -0.35 -5.82
C MET A 74 19.77 -1.76 -6.41
N ALA A 75 19.76 -1.90 -7.73
CA ALA A 75 19.85 -3.21 -8.38
C ALA A 75 21.17 -3.89 -8.02
N GLU A 76 22.29 -3.16 -8.05
CA GLU A 76 23.60 -3.69 -7.66
C GLU A 76 23.67 -4.03 -6.16
N GLN A 77 23.13 -3.16 -5.30
CA GLN A 77 23.08 -3.42 -3.86
C GLN A 77 22.22 -4.67 -3.54
N ASN A 78 21.09 -4.86 -4.20
CA ASN A 78 20.26 -6.04 -4.04
C ASN A 78 20.99 -7.31 -4.49
N ARG A 79 21.74 -7.25 -5.61
CA ARG A 79 22.55 -8.36 -6.09
C ARG A 79 23.65 -8.73 -5.08
N GLN A 80 24.35 -7.75 -4.52
CA GLN A 80 25.39 -7.98 -3.51
C GLN A 80 24.82 -8.57 -2.22
N ARG A 81 23.68 -8.05 -1.73
CA ARG A 81 22.99 -8.59 -0.54
C ARG A 81 22.57 -10.05 -0.75
N ALA A 82 21.99 -10.38 -1.90
CA ALA A 82 21.59 -11.75 -2.22
C ALA A 82 22.81 -12.70 -2.31
N ALA A 83 23.92 -12.26 -2.89
CA ALA A 83 25.15 -13.02 -2.96
C ALA A 83 25.77 -13.27 -1.57
N ASN A 84 25.81 -12.24 -0.73
CA ASN A 84 26.32 -12.34 0.65
C ASN A 84 25.48 -13.29 1.51
N GLN A 85 24.15 -13.22 1.37
CA GLN A 85 23.25 -14.10 2.12
C GLN A 85 23.50 -15.59 1.79
N VAL A 86 23.68 -15.92 0.52
CA VAL A 86 23.98 -17.30 0.10
C VAL A 86 25.37 -17.74 0.56
N SER A 87 26.37 -16.85 0.56
CA SER A 87 27.71 -17.20 1.04
C SER A 87 27.77 -17.44 2.55
N GLN A 88 26.85 -16.88 3.33
CA GLN A 88 26.75 -17.11 4.78
C GLN A 88 25.97 -18.37 5.16
N GLU A 89 25.10 -18.86 4.28
CA GLU A 89 24.38 -20.12 4.50
C GLU A 89 25.28 -21.32 4.17
N LYS A 90 25.57 -22.18 5.17
CA LYS A 90 26.35 -23.41 4.99
C LYS A 90 25.73 -24.41 3.99
N ARG A 91 24.45 -24.26 3.69
CA ARG A 91 23.71 -24.95 2.62
C ARG A 91 22.80 -23.92 1.95
N ALA A 92 23.04 -23.63 0.67
CA ALA A 92 22.18 -22.78 -0.11
C ALA A 92 20.76 -23.37 -0.11
N SER A 93 19.82 -22.68 0.56
CA SER A 93 18.42 -23.08 0.54
C SER A 93 17.80 -22.77 -0.84
N ILE A 94 16.73 -23.49 -1.22
CA ILE A 94 15.99 -23.23 -2.47
C ILE A 94 15.51 -21.79 -2.51
N SER A 95 15.18 -21.20 -1.35
CA SER A 95 14.77 -19.81 -1.22
C SER A 95 15.90 -18.82 -1.54
N ALA A 96 17.12 -19.09 -1.04
CA ALA A 96 18.30 -18.27 -1.30
C ALA A 96 18.72 -18.31 -2.79
N MET A 97 18.68 -19.48 -3.41
CA MET A 97 18.88 -19.63 -4.87
C MET A 97 17.83 -18.83 -5.68
N SER A 98 16.56 -18.88 -5.25
CA SER A 98 15.48 -18.10 -5.89
C SER A 98 15.71 -16.59 -5.77
N GLN A 99 16.20 -16.13 -4.63
CA GLN A 99 16.52 -14.70 -4.40
C GLN A 99 17.68 -14.22 -5.29
N ILE A 100 18.74 -15.00 -5.43
CA ILE A 100 19.85 -14.69 -6.37
C ILE A 100 19.34 -14.59 -7.81
N ASN A 101 18.54 -15.56 -8.24
CA ASN A 101 17.99 -15.56 -9.60
C ASN A 101 17.12 -14.33 -9.85
N LYS A 102 16.30 -13.93 -8.88
CA LYS A 102 15.48 -12.69 -8.95
C LYS A 102 16.37 -11.44 -9.01
N ALA A 103 17.39 -11.35 -8.16
CA ALA A 103 18.30 -10.20 -8.13
C ALA A 103 19.11 -10.08 -9.43
N ASN A 104 19.61 -11.20 -9.97
CA ASN A 104 20.31 -11.19 -11.25
C ASN A 104 19.40 -10.78 -12.41
N ARG A 105 18.17 -11.28 -12.44
CA ARG A 105 17.18 -10.89 -13.45
C ARG A 105 16.86 -9.40 -13.37
N GLN A 106 16.65 -8.88 -12.17
CA GLN A 106 16.44 -7.44 -11.94
C GLN A 106 17.61 -6.61 -12.45
N ALA A 107 18.86 -7.01 -12.17
CA ALA A 107 20.04 -6.31 -12.65
C ALA A 107 20.15 -6.32 -14.19
N ILE A 108 19.83 -7.43 -14.85
CA ILE A 108 19.83 -7.54 -16.31
C ILE A 108 18.74 -6.62 -16.90
N GLU A 109 17.54 -6.61 -16.34
CA GLU A 109 16.43 -5.78 -16.78
C GLU A 109 16.74 -4.28 -16.59
N THR A 110 17.35 -3.91 -15.46
CA THR A 110 17.82 -2.54 -15.19
C THR A 110 18.87 -2.09 -16.20
N ASN A 111 19.83 -2.94 -16.54
CA ASN A 111 20.84 -2.63 -17.56
C ASN A 111 20.25 -2.46 -18.97
N ARG A 112 19.05 -2.99 -19.20
CA ARG A 112 18.25 -2.78 -20.42
C ARG A 112 17.36 -1.54 -20.38
N GLY A 113 17.47 -0.73 -19.32
CA GLY A 113 16.70 0.51 -19.15
C GLY A 113 15.41 0.37 -18.38
N ALA A 114 15.13 -0.78 -17.74
CA ALA A 114 13.97 -0.91 -16.88
C ALA A 114 14.16 -0.13 -15.58
N ALA A 115 13.13 0.59 -15.15
CA ALA A 115 13.12 1.28 -13.87
C ALA A 115 12.63 0.38 -12.73
N ILE A 116 13.18 0.58 -11.53
CA ILE A 116 12.61 -0.01 -10.31
C ILE A 116 11.40 0.83 -9.89
N VAL A 117 10.28 0.16 -9.71
CA VAL A 117 9.03 0.79 -9.29
C VAL A 117 8.61 0.18 -7.97
N PHE A 118 8.48 1.02 -6.94
CA PHE A 118 7.79 0.66 -5.72
C PHE A 118 6.30 0.96 -5.87
N PHE A 119 5.46 0.11 -5.31
CA PHE A 119 4.05 0.40 -5.25
C PHE A 119 3.50 0.13 -3.85
N GLY A 120 2.52 0.92 -3.48
CA GLY A 120 1.73 0.75 -2.28
C GLY A 120 0.26 0.75 -2.65
N MET A 121 -0.58 0.20 -1.79
CA MET A 121 -2.02 0.20 -1.99
C MET A 121 -2.73 0.62 -0.71
N PHE A 122 -3.72 1.50 -0.87
CA PHE A 122 -4.68 1.85 0.16
C PHE A 122 -6.06 1.34 -0.23
N VAL A 123 -6.78 0.86 0.76
CA VAL A 123 -8.21 0.54 0.62
C VAL A 123 -8.95 1.39 1.64
N THR A 124 -9.95 2.15 1.19
CA THR A 124 -10.80 2.97 2.06
C THR A 124 -12.24 2.51 1.90
N ALA A 125 -12.89 2.14 2.99
CA ALA A 125 -14.32 1.90 3.06
C ALA A 125 -14.99 3.05 3.80
N THR A 126 -16.10 3.53 3.28
CA THR A 126 -16.87 4.63 3.85
C THR A 126 -18.32 4.17 4.05
N VAL A 127 -18.83 4.43 5.22
CA VAL A 127 -20.26 4.29 5.54
C VAL A 127 -20.85 5.66 5.82
N ARG A 128 -22.17 5.82 5.61
CA ARG A 128 -22.87 7.06 5.94
C ARG A 128 -22.94 7.24 7.44
N ALA A 129 -22.65 8.46 7.92
CA ALA A 129 -22.78 8.82 9.32
C ALA A 129 -24.26 8.69 9.80
N GLY A 130 -24.45 8.20 11.00
CA GLY A 130 -25.77 7.95 11.60
C GLY A 130 -25.66 7.11 12.87
N ASP A 131 -26.78 6.78 13.47
CA ASP A 131 -26.82 6.08 14.77
C ASP A 131 -26.21 4.67 14.70
N ASP A 132 -26.22 4.03 13.54
CA ASP A 132 -25.69 2.68 13.30
C ASP A 132 -24.30 2.66 12.63
N GLU A 133 -23.68 3.82 12.48
CA GLU A 133 -22.43 3.99 11.70
C GLU A 133 -21.30 3.05 12.19
N ARG A 134 -21.17 2.88 13.51
CA ARG A 134 -20.10 2.03 14.06
C ARG A 134 -20.31 0.56 13.71
N MET A 135 -21.53 0.08 13.81
CA MET A 135 -21.86 -1.31 13.42
C MET A 135 -21.62 -1.52 11.93
N ARG A 136 -22.06 -0.57 11.09
CA ARG A 136 -21.87 -0.63 9.64
C ARG A 136 -20.39 -0.54 9.24
N LEU A 137 -19.59 0.27 9.96
CA LEU A 137 -18.15 0.36 9.74
C LEU A 137 -17.45 -0.96 10.06
N GLU A 138 -17.85 -1.66 11.13
CA GLU A 138 -17.32 -2.99 11.44
C GLU A 138 -17.73 -4.05 10.40
N GLN A 139 -18.96 -4.02 9.90
CA GLN A 139 -19.39 -4.88 8.80
C GLN A 139 -18.57 -4.63 7.54
N ALA A 140 -18.37 -3.36 7.18
CA ALA A 140 -17.52 -2.98 6.05
C ALA A 140 -16.06 -3.42 6.25
N THR A 141 -15.55 -3.37 7.49
CA THR A 141 -14.21 -3.86 7.86
C THR A 141 -14.07 -5.35 7.54
N HIS A 142 -14.98 -6.17 8.05
CA HIS A 142 -14.96 -7.62 7.78
C HIS A 142 -15.07 -7.94 6.29
N ALA A 143 -15.89 -7.18 5.56
CA ALA A 143 -16.02 -7.37 4.11
C ALA A 143 -14.73 -7.03 3.36
N VAL A 144 -14.04 -5.93 3.72
CA VAL A 144 -12.76 -5.53 3.12
C VAL A 144 -11.67 -6.55 3.44
N GLU A 145 -11.52 -6.94 4.71
CA GLU A 145 -10.52 -7.92 5.14
C GLU A 145 -10.74 -9.30 4.51
N GLY A 146 -11.99 -9.73 4.42
CA GLY A 146 -12.36 -10.96 3.73
C GLY A 146 -12.06 -10.92 2.22
N ALA A 147 -12.27 -9.77 1.56
CA ALA A 147 -11.93 -9.57 0.17
C ALA A 147 -10.42 -9.56 -0.05
N ALA A 148 -9.66 -8.90 0.84
CA ALA A 148 -8.20 -8.86 0.81
C ALA A 148 -7.59 -10.25 1.05
N GLY A 149 -8.10 -10.99 2.04
CA GLY A 149 -7.67 -12.37 2.29
C GLY A 149 -7.89 -13.29 1.09
N SER A 150 -9.01 -13.13 0.36
CA SER A 150 -9.28 -13.85 -0.88
C SER A 150 -8.27 -13.49 -1.98
N ALA A 151 -7.79 -12.25 -2.00
CA ALA A 151 -6.77 -11.77 -2.93
C ALA A 151 -5.33 -12.08 -2.46
N LYS A 152 -5.16 -12.71 -1.28
CA LYS A 152 -3.87 -12.96 -0.63
C LYS A 152 -3.05 -11.68 -0.42
N ILE A 153 -3.74 -10.59 -0.12
CA ILE A 153 -3.15 -9.30 0.20
C ILE A 153 -3.29 -9.10 1.70
N ASP A 154 -2.19 -8.74 2.34
CA ASP A 154 -2.17 -8.39 3.74
C ASP A 154 -2.46 -6.90 3.89
N LEU A 155 -3.61 -6.57 4.49
CA LEU A 155 -4.05 -5.21 4.78
C LEU A 155 -3.99 -4.94 6.27
N ARG A 156 -3.44 -3.79 6.65
CA ARG A 156 -3.42 -3.31 8.01
C ARG A 156 -4.17 -1.97 8.10
N PRO A 157 -5.10 -1.81 9.06
CA PRO A 157 -5.72 -0.52 9.32
C PRO A 157 -4.67 0.53 9.71
N CYS A 158 -4.79 1.74 9.16
CA CYS A 158 -3.88 2.86 9.44
C CYS A 158 -4.22 3.51 10.79
N TYR A 159 -4.08 2.76 11.88
CA TYR A 159 -4.38 3.25 13.23
C TYR A 159 -3.56 4.49 13.58
N GLY A 160 -4.22 5.52 14.12
CA GLY A 160 -3.60 6.78 14.51
C GLY A 160 -3.19 7.69 13.35
N ALA A 161 -3.44 7.29 12.09
CA ALA A 161 -3.13 8.04 10.88
C ALA A 161 -4.24 7.95 9.83
N GLN A 162 -5.48 7.84 10.29
CA GLN A 162 -6.64 7.62 9.42
C GLN A 162 -6.93 8.82 8.50
N ASP A 163 -6.73 10.03 8.98
CA ASP A 163 -6.84 11.28 8.23
C ASP A 163 -5.82 11.35 7.08
N THR A 164 -4.55 11.11 7.39
CA THR A 164 -3.45 11.12 6.43
C THR A 164 -3.61 10.02 5.38
N ALA A 165 -3.98 8.81 5.82
CA ALA A 165 -4.22 7.69 4.92
C ALA A 165 -5.45 7.91 4.02
N PHE A 166 -6.51 8.52 4.56
CA PHE A 166 -7.67 8.93 3.78
C PHE A 166 -7.27 9.94 2.69
N ALA A 167 -6.53 10.99 3.06
CA ALA A 167 -6.03 11.99 2.13
C ALA A 167 -5.16 11.38 1.02
N ALA A 168 -4.22 10.48 1.40
CA ALA A 168 -3.38 9.77 0.44
C ALA A 168 -4.15 8.87 -0.52
N SER A 169 -5.30 8.36 -0.09
CA SER A 169 -6.16 7.52 -0.91
C SER A 169 -7.01 8.30 -1.91
N LEU A 170 -7.08 9.63 -1.81
CA LEU A 170 -7.77 10.47 -2.78
C LEU A 170 -6.95 10.59 -4.08
N PRO A 171 -7.61 10.77 -5.24
CA PRO A 171 -6.93 10.89 -6.54
C PRO A 171 -6.30 12.28 -6.74
N LEU A 172 -5.68 12.83 -5.70
CA LEU A 172 -5.03 14.15 -5.70
C LEU A 172 -3.54 14.09 -5.99
N GLY A 173 -2.97 12.88 -6.10
CA GLY A 173 -1.54 12.68 -6.31
C GLY A 173 -0.69 13.10 -5.11
N LEU A 174 -1.23 13.09 -3.90
CA LEU A 174 -0.50 13.42 -2.69
C LEU A 174 0.61 12.40 -2.45
N ASN A 175 1.84 12.87 -2.47
CA ASN A 175 2.99 12.05 -2.12
C ASN A 175 3.29 12.20 -0.63
N LEU A 176 2.90 11.22 0.18
CA LEU A 176 3.10 11.25 1.64
C LEU A 176 4.56 11.44 2.06
N ARG A 177 5.52 11.04 1.23
CA ARG A 177 6.94 11.26 1.50
C ARG A 177 7.30 12.74 1.65
N ASN A 178 6.58 13.62 0.97
CA ASN A 178 6.81 15.06 1.05
C ASN A 178 6.32 15.67 2.38
N TYR A 179 5.45 14.95 3.09
CA TYR A 179 4.83 15.40 4.34
C TYR A 179 5.34 14.66 5.58
N THR A 180 6.20 13.66 5.38
CA THR A 180 6.78 12.90 6.50
C THR A 180 8.07 13.57 6.97
N PRO A 181 8.25 13.81 8.28
CA PRO A 181 9.47 14.39 8.81
C PRO A 181 10.71 13.57 8.41
N PRO A 182 11.85 14.20 8.09
CA PRO A 182 13.07 13.51 7.69
C PRO A 182 13.53 12.41 8.65
N SER A 183 13.26 12.59 9.96
CA SER A 183 13.61 11.64 11.03
C SER A 183 12.86 10.30 10.94
N ALA A 184 11.67 10.26 10.33
CA ALA A 184 10.89 9.03 10.18
C ALA A 184 11.41 8.14 9.03
N PHE A 185 12.09 8.73 8.03
CA PHE A 185 12.69 7.99 6.91
C PHE A 185 14.10 7.50 7.18
N ALA A 186 14.86 8.14 8.08
CA ALA A 186 16.21 7.70 8.45
C ALA A 186 16.21 6.36 9.19
N ALA A 187 15.08 5.94 9.75
CA ALA A 187 14.91 4.65 10.41
C ALA A 187 14.57 3.49 9.44
N LEU A 188 14.27 3.79 8.17
CA LEU A 188 13.84 2.83 7.15
C LEU A 188 14.84 2.68 5.99
N SER A 189 15.96 3.39 6.05
CA SER A 189 17.11 3.29 5.14
C SER A 189 18.26 2.49 5.79
#